data_543026d6c84a64fa81756e652d3f966c
#
_entry.id   543026d6c84a64fa81756e652d3f966c
#
_cell.length_a   1.000
_cell.length_b   1.000
_cell.length_c   1.000
_cell.angle_alpha   90.00
_cell.angle_beta   90.00
_cell.angle_gamma   90.00
#
_symmetry.space_group_name_H-M   'P 1'
#
loop_
_entity.id
_entity.type
_entity.pdbx_description
1 polymer ?
#
loop_
_entity_poly.entity_id
_entity_poly.type
_entity_poly.pdbx_seq_one_letter_code
_entity_poly.pdbx_strand_id
1 'polypeptide(L)'
;EVYNTKQLSQIEGGARDAYIARAADGKGFVMVTTDMCQQKSHQWSNYGINLLHSNDLIHWDGVTFDFRKGQSIFSDKASPDVYKDYSAIHRVWAPQVIWDKSYRWPNGNKGGYFIYYSLLNSKEDKYDRVFYSYADRTFTHITKPRVLFDWGYATIDADIVWVDADKSWHMMIKKEGGKRGIFTTKSKELTGPWPAPNETDYVSFEGNKQCEGASAFRIWGEKGWRVGYVEYSSWPTKYRICQADERLQNFHSPTDIKGVADPQHGSFLALTKKEYLNLENYWNKQDDKKK
;
A
#
# COMPACT_ATOMS: atom_id res chain seq x y z
N GLU A 1 7.97 -8.46 16.98
CA GLU A 1 7.38 -9.05 15.78
C GLU A 1 5.87 -9.06 15.96
N VAL A 2 5.17 -8.25 15.19
CA VAL A 2 3.71 -8.08 15.31
C VAL A 2 2.96 -9.23 14.63
N TYR A 3 3.66 -10.00 13.76
CA TYR A 3 2.99 -10.93 12.88
C TYR A 3 3.95 -12.02 12.35
N ASN A 4 3.55 -13.28 12.48
CA ASN A 4 4.32 -14.38 11.92
C ASN A 4 3.81 -14.75 10.53
N THR A 5 4.50 -14.31 9.51
CA THR A 5 4.14 -14.51 8.10
C THR A 5 4.01 -15.96 7.68
N LYS A 6 4.69 -16.90 8.37
CA LYS A 6 4.60 -18.33 8.06
C LYS A 6 3.20 -18.92 8.29
N GLN A 7 2.38 -18.27 9.10
CA GLN A 7 1.05 -18.75 9.43
C GLN A 7 -0.03 -18.27 8.45
N LEU A 8 0.22 -17.20 7.71
CA LEU A 8 -0.81 -16.50 6.95
C LEU A 8 -0.54 -16.41 5.45
N SER A 9 0.72 -16.34 5.03
CA SER A 9 1.03 -16.44 3.62
C SER A 9 1.00 -17.90 3.17
N GLN A 10 0.22 -18.16 2.13
CA GLN A 10 0.00 -19.51 1.60
C GLN A 10 0.86 -19.80 0.34
N ILE A 11 1.64 -18.84 -0.16
CA ILE A 11 2.41 -18.98 -1.40
C ILE A 11 3.91 -18.80 -1.13
N GLU A 12 4.35 -17.55 -0.91
CA GLU A 12 5.77 -17.22 -0.73
C GLU A 12 6.19 -17.23 0.75
N GLY A 13 5.25 -17.04 1.65
CA GLY A 13 5.48 -17.02 3.09
C GLY A 13 6.06 -15.69 3.58
N GLY A 14 5.73 -14.58 2.91
CA GLY A 14 6.18 -13.26 3.26
C GLY A 14 5.05 -12.26 3.47
N ALA A 15 5.37 -11.16 4.16
CA ALA A 15 4.51 -9.99 4.26
C ALA A 15 5.39 -8.74 4.23
N ARG A 16 5.56 -8.18 3.05
CA ARG A 16 6.26 -6.91 2.83
C ARG A 16 5.27 -5.79 2.59
N ASP A 17 5.74 -4.55 2.71
CA ASP A 17 5.03 -3.35 2.32
C ASP A 17 3.64 -3.27 3.00
N ALA A 18 3.58 -3.64 4.29
CA ALA A 18 2.32 -3.72 5.02
C ALA A 18 1.64 -2.35 5.12
N TYR A 19 0.39 -2.28 4.65
CA TYR A 19 -0.45 -1.10 4.79
C TYR A 19 -1.68 -1.43 5.64
N ILE A 20 -1.87 -0.69 6.73
CA ILE A 20 -2.94 -0.90 7.70
C ILE A 20 -3.93 0.25 7.62
N ALA A 21 -5.22 -0.08 7.59
CA ALA A 21 -6.31 0.89 7.65
C ALA A 21 -7.37 0.47 8.66
N ARG A 22 -8.22 1.42 9.08
CA ARG A 22 -9.42 1.08 9.85
C ARG A 22 -10.41 0.33 8.99
N ALA A 23 -11.04 -0.68 9.57
CA ALA A 23 -12.12 -1.40 8.91
C ALA A 23 -13.32 -0.49 8.64
N ALA A 24 -14.10 -0.84 7.63
CA ALA A 24 -15.24 -0.06 7.15
C ALA A 24 -16.32 0.22 8.21
N ASP A 25 -16.43 -0.62 9.22
CA ASP A 25 -17.34 -0.46 10.36
C ASP A 25 -16.76 0.39 11.49
N GLY A 26 -15.49 0.81 11.38
CA GLY A 26 -14.77 1.58 12.39
C GLY A 26 -14.37 0.81 13.65
N LYS A 27 -14.62 -0.50 13.71
CA LYS A 27 -14.39 -1.31 14.92
C LYS A 27 -13.16 -2.20 14.85
N GLY A 28 -12.64 -2.45 13.67
CA GLY A 28 -11.47 -3.28 13.46
C GLY A 28 -10.48 -2.65 12.51
N PHE A 29 -9.59 -3.47 12.00
CA PHE A 29 -8.49 -3.08 11.14
C PHE A 29 -8.37 -4.06 9.98
N VAL A 30 -7.93 -3.55 8.85
CA VAL A 30 -7.55 -4.34 7.68
C VAL A 30 -6.10 -4.05 7.34
N MET A 31 -5.41 -5.04 6.82
CA MET A 31 -4.03 -4.91 6.36
C MET A 31 -3.88 -5.60 5.01
N VAL A 32 -3.18 -4.97 4.11
CA VAL A 32 -2.74 -5.57 2.85
C VAL A 32 -1.23 -5.64 2.84
N THR A 33 -0.66 -6.71 2.28
CA THR A 33 0.78 -6.88 2.18
C THR A 33 1.17 -7.56 0.87
N THR A 34 2.37 -7.27 0.39
CA THR A 34 3.02 -8.05 -0.67
C THR A 34 3.39 -9.43 -0.12
N ASP A 35 2.89 -10.50 -0.74
CA ASP A 35 3.32 -11.86 -0.39
C ASP A 35 4.65 -12.18 -1.05
N MET A 36 5.74 -11.74 -0.42
CA MET A 36 7.10 -11.96 -0.93
C MET A 36 8.09 -12.20 0.20
N CYS A 37 8.91 -13.22 0.06
CA CYS A 37 10.04 -13.53 0.94
C CYS A 37 11.35 -13.52 0.14
N GLN A 38 11.88 -12.35 -0.15
CA GLN A 38 13.08 -12.15 -0.94
C GLN A 38 14.32 -12.86 -0.34
N GLN A 39 14.39 -12.95 0.97
CA GLN A 39 15.45 -13.70 1.67
C GLN A 39 15.42 -15.20 1.33
N LYS A 40 14.25 -15.75 1.01
CA LYS A 40 14.08 -17.16 0.67
C LYS A 40 14.24 -17.40 -0.84
N SER A 41 13.64 -16.57 -1.66
CA SER A 41 13.64 -16.71 -3.12
C SER A 41 14.89 -16.14 -3.78
N HIS A 42 15.54 -15.15 -3.16
CA HIS A 42 16.61 -14.32 -3.73
C HIS A 42 16.20 -13.59 -5.03
N GLN A 43 14.89 -13.40 -5.23
CA GLN A 43 14.34 -12.79 -6.43
C GLN A 43 13.41 -11.63 -6.07
N TRP A 44 13.33 -10.65 -6.96
CA TRP A 44 12.39 -9.54 -6.91
C TRP A 44 11.12 -9.87 -7.71
N SER A 45 10.49 -10.96 -7.34
CA SER A 45 9.25 -11.44 -7.94
C SER A 45 8.33 -12.01 -6.86
N ASN A 46 7.03 -11.89 -7.08
CA ASN A 46 6.01 -12.54 -6.28
C ASN A 46 4.72 -12.66 -7.10
N TYR A 47 3.75 -13.39 -6.58
CA TYR A 47 2.59 -13.76 -7.38
C TYR A 47 1.27 -13.32 -6.75
N GLY A 48 1.32 -12.67 -5.60
CA GLY A 48 0.09 -12.32 -4.91
C GLY A 48 0.24 -11.37 -3.73
N ILE A 49 -0.89 -11.13 -3.11
CA ILE A 49 -1.03 -10.26 -1.94
C ILE A 49 -1.79 -10.98 -0.83
N ASN A 50 -1.55 -10.54 0.40
CA ASN A 50 -2.32 -10.97 1.56
C ASN A 50 -3.35 -9.90 1.91
N LEU A 51 -4.57 -10.31 2.18
CA LEU A 51 -5.64 -9.51 2.76
C LEU A 51 -5.94 -10.03 4.16
N LEU A 52 -5.72 -9.20 5.16
CA LEU A 52 -5.77 -9.57 6.56
C LEU A 52 -6.71 -8.65 7.34
N HIS A 53 -7.37 -9.16 8.36
CA HIS A 53 -8.19 -8.38 9.27
C HIS A 53 -7.86 -8.67 10.73
N SER A 54 -8.11 -7.70 11.60
CA SER A 54 -7.89 -7.79 13.04
C SER A 54 -8.89 -6.94 13.80
N ASN A 55 -9.26 -7.36 15.00
CA ASN A 55 -10.07 -6.55 15.92
C ASN A 55 -9.21 -5.78 16.94
N ASP A 56 -7.91 -6.08 17.05
CA ASP A 56 -7.06 -5.61 18.15
C ASP A 56 -5.64 -5.23 17.72
N LEU A 57 -5.27 -5.32 16.44
CA LEU A 57 -3.93 -5.13 15.88
C LEU A 57 -2.88 -6.17 16.34
N ILE A 58 -3.31 -7.16 17.12
CA ILE A 58 -2.44 -8.21 17.67
C ILE A 58 -2.66 -9.52 16.93
N HIS A 59 -3.93 -9.92 16.81
CA HIS A 59 -4.34 -11.17 16.16
C HIS A 59 -4.89 -10.85 14.77
N TRP A 60 -4.31 -11.48 13.77
CA TRP A 60 -4.63 -11.28 12.37
C TRP A 60 -5.04 -12.59 11.71
N ASP A 61 -6.14 -12.54 10.98
CA ASP A 61 -6.62 -13.60 10.11
C ASP A 61 -6.78 -13.08 8.70
N GLY A 62 -6.72 -13.96 7.69
CA GLY A 62 -6.93 -13.51 6.32
C GLY A 62 -6.67 -14.55 5.26
N VAL A 63 -6.54 -14.08 4.03
CA VAL A 63 -6.38 -14.88 2.83
C VAL A 63 -5.23 -14.37 1.97
N THR A 64 -4.59 -15.27 1.23
CA THR A 64 -3.59 -14.94 0.22
C THR A 64 -4.19 -15.18 -1.16
N PHE A 65 -4.10 -14.18 -2.04
CA PHE A 65 -4.53 -14.28 -3.43
C PHE A 65 -3.34 -14.53 -4.34
N ASP A 66 -3.26 -15.69 -4.97
CA ASP A 66 -2.29 -16.02 -6.01
C ASP A 66 -2.88 -15.64 -7.38
N PHE A 67 -2.42 -14.52 -7.93
CA PHE A 67 -2.93 -13.98 -9.19
C PHE A 67 -2.68 -14.89 -10.39
N ARG A 68 -1.70 -15.79 -10.33
CA ARG A 68 -1.47 -16.79 -11.40
C ARG A 68 -2.64 -17.75 -11.59
N LYS A 69 -3.48 -17.92 -10.58
CA LYS A 69 -4.70 -18.72 -10.65
C LYS A 69 -5.81 -18.09 -11.50
N GLY A 70 -5.60 -16.86 -11.97
CA GLY A 70 -6.47 -16.16 -12.88
C GLY A 70 -7.91 -16.07 -12.39
N GLN A 71 -8.85 -16.33 -13.28
CA GLN A 71 -10.28 -16.18 -13.00
C GLN A 71 -10.78 -16.96 -11.76
N SER A 72 -10.09 -18.01 -11.33
CA SER A 72 -10.58 -18.85 -10.22
C SER A 72 -10.66 -18.11 -8.89
N ILE A 73 -9.80 -17.09 -8.69
CA ILE A 73 -9.73 -16.33 -7.43
C ILE A 73 -10.61 -15.07 -7.42
N PHE A 74 -11.06 -14.58 -8.57
CA PHE A 74 -11.80 -13.33 -8.65
C PHE A 74 -13.31 -13.54 -8.52
N SER A 75 -13.98 -12.63 -7.78
CA SER A 75 -15.41 -12.71 -7.51
C SER A 75 -16.30 -12.24 -8.68
N ASP A 76 -15.81 -11.34 -9.53
CA ASP A 76 -16.54 -10.74 -10.65
C ASP A 76 -16.28 -11.48 -11.97
N LYS A 77 -16.69 -12.75 -12.05
CA LYS A 77 -16.42 -13.64 -13.18
C LYS A 77 -16.80 -13.06 -14.57
N ALA A 78 -17.88 -12.27 -14.62
CA ALA A 78 -18.38 -11.67 -15.85
C ALA A 78 -17.57 -10.44 -16.33
N SER A 79 -16.73 -9.86 -15.48
CA SER A 79 -15.90 -8.73 -15.86
C SER A 79 -14.81 -9.16 -16.85
N PRO A 80 -14.40 -8.29 -17.79
CA PRO A 80 -13.30 -8.61 -18.72
C PRO A 80 -12.01 -8.93 -17.98
N ASP A 81 -11.24 -9.86 -18.50
CA ASP A 81 -9.89 -10.14 -18.04
C ASP A 81 -8.92 -9.09 -18.60
N VAL A 82 -8.02 -8.61 -17.74
CA VAL A 82 -6.97 -7.67 -18.16
C VAL A 82 -5.81 -8.38 -18.88
N TYR A 83 -5.62 -9.66 -18.60
CA TYR A 83 -4.59 -10.50 -19.21
C TYR A 83 -5.20 -11.76 -19.85
N LYS A 84 -4.58 -12.21 -20.92
CA LYS A 84 -4.88 -13.49 -21.56
C LYS A 84 -4.29 -14.66 -20.78
N ASP A 85 -3.10 -14.46 -20.20
CA ASP A 85 -2.36 -15.48 -19.47
C ASP A 85 -1.91 -14.97 -18.09
N TYR A 86 -2.74 -15.19 -17.08
CA TYR A 86 -2.38 -14.86 -15.70
C TYR A 86 -1.21 -15.67 -15.13
N SER A 87 -0.88 -16.85 -15.71
CA SER A 87 0.24 -17.66 -15.23
C SER A 87 1.59 -16.96 -15.37
N ALA A 88 1.66 -15.92 -16.22
CA ALA A 88 2.84 -15.09 -16.43
C ALA A 88 2.94 -13.88 -15.49
N ILE A 89 2.09 -13.77 -14.49
CA ILE A 89 2.24 -12.77 -13.42
C ILE A 89 3.60 -12.94 -12.75
N HIS A 90 4.33 -11.84 -12.68
CA HIS A 90 5.71 -11.78 -12.19
C HIS A 90 5.86 -10.93 -10.94
N ARG A 91 5.02 -9.88 -10.79
CA ARG A 91 5.02 -8.98 -9.63
C ARG A 91 3.60 -8.56 -9.27
N VAL A 92 3.30 -8.52 -7.98
CA VAL A 92 2.13 -7.89 -7.39
C VAL A 92 2.62 -7.19 -6.12
N TRP A 93 3.00 -5.91 -6.22
CA TRP A 93 3.76 -5.21 -5.20
C TRP A 93 3.01 -4.08 -4.51
N ALA A 94 3.40 -3.85 -3.24
CA ALA A 94 3.05 -2.69 -2.44
C ALA A 94 1.55 -2.35 -2.47
N PRO A 95 0.66 -3.32 -2.13
CA PRO A 95 -0.76 -3.04 -2.07
C PRO A 95 -1.07 -2.04 -0.97
N GLN A 96 -2.01 -1.12 -1.25
CA GLN A 96 -2.62 -0.26 -0.24
C GLN A 96 -4.13 -0.33 -0.34
N VAL A 97 -4.86 0.16 0.68
CA VAL A 97 -6.29 0.00 0.78
C VAL A 97 -7.01 1.26 1.26
N ILE A 98 -8.12 1.59 0.61
CA ILE A 98 -9.02 2.69 0.97
C ILE A 98 -10.46 2.15 0.99
N TRP A 99 -11.24 2.51 2.03
CA TRP A 99 -12.68 2.25 2.00
C TRP A 99 -13.40 3.25 1.10
N ASP A 100 -13.89 2.76 -0.07
CA ASP A 100 -14.70 3.55 -0.99
C ASP A 100 -16.20 3.37 -0.69
N LYS A 101 -16.81 4.38 -0.10
CA LYS A 101 -18.26 4.41 0.23
C LYS A 101 -19.14 4.49 -1.02
N SER A 102 -18.58 4.97 -2.14
CA SER A 102 -19.32 5.22 -3.37
C SER A 102 -19.49 3.96 -4.22
N TYR A 103 -18.61 2.98 -4.05
CA TYR A 103 -18.62 1.75 -4.83
C TYR A 103 -19.97 1.00 -4.72
N ARG A 104 -20.37 0.38 -5.82
CA ARG A 104 -21.62 -0.41 -5.89
C ARG A 104 -21.33 -1.79 -6.45
N TRP A 105 -21.66 -2.80 -5.67
CA TRP A 105 -21.56 -4.18 -6.09
C TRP A 105 -22.74 -4.54 -7.00
N PRO A 106 -22.57 -5.52 -7.94
CA PRO A 106 -23.68 -5.98 -8.80
C PRO A 106 -24.93 -6.45 -8.05
N ASN A 107 -24.76 -6.94 -6.83
CA ASN A 107 -25.87 -7.37 -5.95
C ASN A 107 -26.55 -6.20 -5.20
N GLY A 108 -26.21 -4.94 -5.49
CA GLY A 108 -26.77 -3.75 -4.88
C GLY A 108 -26.08 -3.31 -3.56
N ASN A 109 -25.18 -4.08 -3.01
CA ASN A 109 -24.43 -3.70 -1.82
C ASN A 109 -23.58 -2.45 -2.08
N LYS A 110 -23.44 -1.62 -1.03
CA LYS A 110 -22.70 -0.35 -1.09
C LYS A 110 -21.38 -0.44 -0.33
N GLY A 111 -20.35 0.23 -0.90
CA GLY A 111 -19.02 0.33 -0.38
C GLY A 111 -18.17 -0.90 -0.68
N GLY A 112 -16.89 -0.68 -0.89
CA GLY A 112 -15.88 -1.71 -1.11
C GLY A 112 -14.50 -1.22 -0.69
N TYR A 113 -13.63 -2.13 -0.36
CA TYR A 113 -12.23 -1.81 -0.15
C TYR A 113 -11.55 -1.68 -1.51
N PHE A 114 -11.21 -0.47 -1.90
CA PHE A 114 -10.39 -0.16 -3.06
C PHE A 114 -8.95 -0.54 -2.72
N ILE A 115 -8.47 -1.64 -3.30
CA ILE A 115 -7.10 -2.12 -3.13
C ILE A 115 -6.36 -1.81 -4.42
N TYR A 116 -5.26 -1.07 -4.33
CA TYR A 116 -4.43 -0.73 -5.48
C TYR A 116 -2.99 -1.19 -5.25
N TYR A 117 -2.33 -1.58 -6.31
CA TYR A 117 -1.03 -2.25 -6.27
C TYR A 117 -0.32 -2.13 -7.62
N SER A 118 1.00 -2.28 -7.61
CA SER A 118 1.78 -2.42 -8.84
C SER A 118 1.70 -3.86 -9.34
N LEU A 119 1.51 -4.04 -10.63
CA LEU A 119 1.36 -5.35 -11.26
C LEU A 119 2.18 -5.41 -12.54
N LEU A 120 2.86 -6.55 -12.75
CA LEU A 120 3.58 -6.89 -13.97
C LEU A 120 3.26 -8.32 -14.41
N ASN A 121 2.78 -8.45 -15.63
CA ASN A 121 2.74 -9.71 -16.36
C ASN A 121 3.95 -9.76 -17.30
N SER A 122 4.85 -10.72 -17.12
CA SER A 122 6.12 -10.78 -17.84
C SER A 122 5.99 -11.03 -19.35
N LYS A 123 4.81 -11.48 -19.83
CA LYS A 123 4.55 -11.72 -21.25
C LYS A 123 3.76 -10.58 -21.91
N GLU A 124 2.92 -9.89 -21.17
CA GLU A 124 1.95 -8.94 -21.73
C GLU A 124 2.27 -7.48 -21.37
N ASP A 125 3.08 -7.23 -20.31
CA ASP A 125 3.47 -5.90 -19.90
C ASP A 125 4.92 -5.59 -20.27
N LYS A 126 5.19 -4.33 -20.62
CA LYS A 126 6.55 -3.81 -20.84
C LYS A 126 7.20 -3.28 -19.57
N TYR A 127 6.39 -2.90 -18.58
CA TYR A 127 6.79 -2.30 -17.31
C TYR A 127 5.69 -2.44 -16.26
N ASP A 128 6.03 -2.23 -14.99
CA ASP A 128 5.09 -2.23 -13.88
C ASP A 128 4.08 -1.08 -14.05
N ARG A 129 2.79 -1.38 -13.91
CA ARG A 129 1.70 -0.41 -13.93
C ARG A 129 0.91 -0.52 -12.63
N VAL A 130 0.15 0.53 -12.30
CA VAL A 130 -0.73 0.50 -11.14
C VAL A 130 -2.12 0.02 -11.53
N PHE A 131 -2.57 -0.99 -10.80
CA PHE A 131 -3.89 -1.60 -10.94
C PHE A 131 -4.69 -1.43 -9.66
N TYR A 132 -5.98 -1.70 -9.73
CA TYR A 132 -6.85 -1.78 -8.57
C TYR A 132 -7.84 -2.93 -8.68
N SER A 133 -8.29 -3.39 -7.55
CA SER A 133 -9.39 -4.34 -7.35
C SER A 133 -10.25 -3.86 -6.19
N TYR A 134 -11.47 -4.35 -6.10
CA TYR A 134 -12.30 -4.14 -4.92
C TYR A 134 -12.41 -5.41 -4.10
N ALA A 135 -12.24 -5.31 -2.78
CA ALA A 135 -12.60 -6.38 -1.86
C ALA A 135 -13.93 -6.06 -1.16
N ASP A 136 -14.65 -7.10 -0.80
CA ASP A 136 -15.90 -7.00 -0.08
C ASP A 136 -15.69 -6.66 1.41
N ARG A 137 -16.78 -6.49 2.17
CA ARG A 137 -16.70 -6.16 3.60
C ARG A 137 -16.06 -7.25 4.44
N THR A 138 -16.08 -8.49 3.98
CA THR A 138 -15.44 -9.62 4.68
C THR A 138 -13.94 -9.65 4.48
N PHE A 139 -13.45 -8.88 3.52
CA PHE A 139 -12.04 -8.80 3.13
C PHE A 139 -11.45 -10.15 2.69
N THR A 140 -12.32 -11.02 2.14
CA THR A 140 -11.96 -12.37 1.71
C THR A 140 -12.23 -12.65 0.23
N HIS A 141 -12.83 -11.70 -0.49
CA HIS A 141 -13.12 -11.77 -1.91
C HIS A 141 -12.60 -10.53 -2.62
N ILE A 142 -12.01 -10.72 -3.79
CA ILE A 142 -11.40 -9.65 -4.59
C ILE A 142 -11.93 -9.69 -6.03
N THR A 143 -12.15 -8.52 -6.63
CA THR A 143 -12.50 -8.41 -8.05
C THR A 143 -11.27 -8.55 -8.94
N LYS A 144 -11.49 -8.76 -10.24
CA LYS A 144 -10.42 -8.75 -11.25
C LYS A 144 -9.64 -7.43 -11.21
N PRO A 145 -8.33 -7.49 -11.52
CA PRO A 145 -7.51 -6.29 -11.68
C PRO A 145 -8.05 -5.39 -12.80
N ARG A 146 -8.02 -4.09 -12.56
CA ARG A 146 -8.30 -3.06 -13.56
C ARG A 146 -7.15 -2.06 -13.54
N VAL A 147 -6.74 -1.60 -14.71
CA VAL A 147 -5.69 -0.58 -14.81
C VAL A 147 -6.18 0.71 -14.15
N LEU A 148 -5.43 1.23 -13.18
CA LEU A 148 -5.75 2.52 -12.56
C LEU A 148 -5.28 3.67 -13.45
N PHE A 149 -4.08 3.55 -13.99
CA PHE A 149 -3.53 4.44 -15.03
C PHE A 149 -2.34 3.77 -15.73
N ASP A 150 -1.99 4.30 -16.89
CA ASP A 150 -0.80 3.93 -17.66
C ASP A 150 -0.18 5.19 -18.27
N TRP A 151 0.99 5.59 -17.79
CA TRP A 151 1.68 6.79 -18.24
C TRP A 151 2.79 6.51 -19.26
N GLY A 152 2.90 5.26 -19.72
CA GLY A 152 3.90 4.85 -20.71
C GLY A 152 5.27 4.53 -20.11
N TYR A 153 5.39 4.44 -18.77
CA TYR A 153 6.62 4.07 -18.06
C TYR A 153 6.30 3.38 -16.73
N ALA A 154 7.32 2.70 -16.18
CA ALA A 154 7.17 1.94 -14.93
C ALA A 154 6.84 2.87 -13.74
N THR A 155 5.80 2.49 -12.99
CA THR A 155 5.36 3.17 -11.77
C THR A 155 5.04 2.13 -10.70
N ILE A 156 5.52 2.39 -9.48
CA ILE A 156 5.29 1.51 -8.32
C ILE A 156 5.00 2.33 -7.06
N ASP A 157 4.56 1.69 -6.00
CA ASP A 157 4.44 2.24 -4.64
C ASP A 157 3.54 3.47 -4.56
N ALA A 158 2.33 3.36 -5.10
CA ALA A 158 1.34 4.41 -5.01
C ALA A 158 0.82 4.55 -3.57
N ASP A 159 0.66 5.78 -3.08
CA ASP A 159 -0.06 6.14 -1.85
C ASP A 159 -1.13 7.19 -2.17
N ILE A 160 -2.39 6.91 -1.88
CA ILE A 160 -3.52 7.76 -2.23
C ILE A 160 -4.23 8.23 -0.99
N VAL A 161 -4.38 9.54 -0.83
CA VAL A 161 -5.09 10.16 0.29
C VAL A 161 -6.06 11.25 -0.17
N TRP A 162 -7.16 11.43 0.58
CA TRP A 162 -8.07 12.55 0.36
C TRP A 162 -7.54 13.82 1.01
N VAL A 163 -7.42 14.90 0.25
CA VAL A 163 -6.98 16.21 0.74
C VAL A 163 -8.17 17.17 0.78
N ASP A 164 -8.65 17.46 2.00
CA ASP A 164 -9.82 18.30 2.22
C ASP A 164 -9.65 19.74 1.73
N ALA A 165 -8.43 20.25 1.78
CA ALA A 165 -8.13 21.65 1.44
C ALA A 165 -8.44 21.99 -0.02
N ASP A 166 -8.35 21.04 -0.96
CA ASP A 166 -8.68 21.26 -2.38
C ASP A 166 -9.73 20.27 -2.92
N LYS A 167 -10.34 19.47 -2.02
CA LYS A 167 -11.41 18.50 -2.35
C LYS A 167 -11.01 17.57 -3.48
N SER A 168 -9.86 16.92 -3.33
CA SER A 168 -9.34 15.97 -4.32
C SER A 168 -8.55 14.84 -3.68
N TRP A 169 -8.46 13.73 -4.39
CA TRP A 169 -7.53 12.67 -4.11
C TRP A 169 -6.14 13.08 -4.57
N HIS A 170 -5.15 12.90 -3.71
CA HIS A 170 -3.74 13.06 -4.05
C HIS A 170 -3.07 11.70 -4.06
N MET A 171 -2.21 11.46 -5.04
CA MET A 171 -1.39 10.27 -5.13
C MET A 171 0.09 10.67 -5.06
N MET A 172 0.83 9.96 -4.25
CA MET A 172 2.29 9.92 -4.30
C MET A 172 2.70 8.61 -4.94
N ILE A 173 3.66 8.64 -5.85
CA ILE A 173 4.01 7.49 -6.68
C ILE A 173 5.49 7.52 -7.02
N LYS A 174 6.15 6.38 -7.01
CA LYS A 174 7.50 6.24 -7.49
C LYS A 174 7.52 6.04 -9.00
N LYS A 175 8.29 6.86 -9.69
CA LYS A 175 8.63 6.68 -11.11
C LYS A 175 9.95 5.92 -11.22
N GLU A 176 9.95 4.79 -11.92
CA GLU A 176 11.14 4.02 -12.21
C GLU A 176 11.87 4.57 -13.45
N GLY A 177 13.19 4.51 -13.44
CA GLY A 177 14.03 5.08 -14.51
C GLY A 177 14.19 6.61 -14.41
N GLY A 178 15.20 7.16 -15.07
CA GLY A 178 15.48 8.60 -15.06
C GLY A 178 15.81 9.14 -13.66
N LYS A 179 15.24 10.27 -13.30
CA LYS A 179 15.27 10.79 -11.92
C LYS A 179 14.39 9.89 -11.04
N ARG A 180 14.98 9.26 -10.07
CA ARG A 180 14.26 8.36 -9.15
C ARG A 180 13.77 9.14 -7.94
N GLY A 181 12.48 9.07 -7.67
CA GLY A 181 11.88 9.77 -6.55
C GLY A 181 10.38 9.56 -6.50
N ILE A 182 9.77 10.12 -5.47
CA ILE A 182 8.33 10.10 -5.26
C ILE A 182 7.75 11.37 -5.87
N PHE A 183 6.79 11.20 -6.77
CA PHE A 183 6.09 12.28 -7.45
C PHE A 183 4.67 12.40 -6.92
N THR A 184 4.05 13.56 -7.13
CA THR A 184 2.66 13.81 -6.76
C THR A 184 1.78 14.03 -7.98
N THR A 185 0.56 13.56 -7.93
CA THR A 185 -0.51 13.87 -8.88
C THR A 185 -1.84 13.92 -8.16
N LYS A 186 -2.90 14.41 -8.78
CA LYS A 186 -4.21 14.50 -8.16
C LYS A 186 -5.36 14.24 -9.11
N SER A 187 -6.48 13.73 -8.55
CA SER A 187 -7.72 13.47 -9.26
C SER A 187 -8.93 13.84 -8.42
N LYS A 188 -10.06 14.13 -9.07
CA LYS A 188 -11.35 14.31 -8.38
C LYS A 188 -11.99 12.97 -8.01
N GLU A 189 -11.70 11.93 -8.76
CA GLU A 189 -12.24 10.58 -8.56
C GLU A 189 -11.15 9.62 -8.10
N LEU A 190 -11.49 8.70 -7.22
CA LEU A 190 -10.54 7.69 -6.71
C LEU A 190 -9.97 6.79 -7.82
N THR A 191 -10.80 6.48 -8.80
CA THR A 191 -10.43 5.69 -9.97
C THR A 191 -9.84 6.50 -11.13
N GLY A 192 -9.59 7.79 -10.93
CA GLY A 192 -9.00 8.67 -11.94
C GLY A 192 -10.02 9.50 -12.73
N PRO A 193 -9.60 10.19 -13.78
CA PRO A 193 -8.27 10.08 -14.40
C PRO A 193 -7.14 10.66 -13.53
N TRP A 194 -6.00 9.98 -13.56
CA TRP A 194 -4.78 10.38 -12.88
C TRP A 194 -3.78 10.95 -13.90
N PRO A 195 -3.57 12.27 -13.97
CA PRO A 195 -2.59 12.87 -14.86
C PRO A 195 -1.17 12.45 -14.49
N ALA A 196 -0.33 12.23 -15.49
CA ALA A 196 1.09 12.03 -15.26
C ALA A 196 1.71 13.26 -14.58
N PRO A 197 2.53 13.11 -13.53
CA PRO A 197 3.17 14.23 -12.86
C PRO A 197 4.25 14.84 -13.75
N ASN A 198 4.53 16.13 -13.55
CA ASN A 198 5.67 16.80 -14.15
C ASN A 198 6.98 16.37 -13.50
N GLU A 199 8.09 16.54 -14.18
CA GLU A 199 9.43 16.18 -13.68
C GLU A 199 9.85 16.98 -12.42
N THR A 200 9.14 18.04 -12.05
CA THR A 200 9.36 18.87 -10.86
C THR A 200 8.44 18.54 -9.70
N ASP A 201 7.48 17.62 -9.87
CA ASP A 201 6.48 17.29 -8.84
C ASP A 201 7.03 16.25 -7.83
N TYR A 202 8.14 16.60 -7.15
CA TYR A 202 8.76 15.73 -6.16
C TYR A 202 8.23 15.93 -4.75
N VAL A 203 8.05 14.84 -4.01
CA VAL A 203 7.93 14.84 -2.55
C VAL A 203 9.31 15.07 -1.91
N SER A 204 10.30 14.32 -2.36
CA SER A 204 11.68 14.48 -1.91
C SER A 204 12.39 15.57 -2.71
N PHE A 205 12.57 16.72 -2.11
CA PHE A 205 13.33 17.84 -2.69
C PHE A 205 14.85 17.69 -2.55
N GLU A 206 15.34 16.54 -2.13
CA GLU A 206 16.76 16.25 -1.96
C GLU A 206 17.45 15.89 -3.29
N GLY A 207 16.95 16.37 -4.40
CA GLY A 207 17.53 16.12 -5.71
C GLY A 207 17.26 14.71 -6.25
N ASN A 208 18.30 14.06 -6.78
CA ASN A 208 18.18 12.74 -7.42
C ASN A 208 18.27 11.56 -6.44
N LYS A 209 17.90 11.76 -5.18
CA LYS A 209 17.90 10.66 -4.23
C LYS A 209 16.85 9.62 -4.58
N GLN A 210 17.23 8.37 -4.39
CA GLN A 210 16.34 7.23 -4.63
C GLN A 210 15.43 7.06 -3.42
N CYS A 211 14.13 7.34 -3.61
CA CYS A 211 13.11 7.23 -2.58
C CYS A 211 11.93 6.39 -3.07
N GLU A 212 11.28 5.68 -2.16
CA GLU A 212 10.12 4.86 -2.45
C GLU A 212 9.20 4.72 -1.23
N GLY A 213 8.07 4.04 -1.39
CA GLY A 213 7.21 3.62 -0.29
C GLY A 213 6.60 4.78 0.47
N ALA A 214 6.08 5.80 -0.24
CA ALA A 214 5.42 6.91 0.40
C ALA A 214 4.22 6.48 1.24
N SER A 215 4.02 7.15 2.38
CA SER A 215 2.81 7.04 3.19
C SER A 215 2.50 8.38 3.84
N ALA A 216 1.42 9.03 3.38
CA ALA A 216 0.97 10.30 3.92
C ALA A 216 0.00 10.11 5.08
N PHE A 217 0.19 10.91 6.13
CA PHE A 217 -0.66 10.85 7.30
C PHE A 217 -0.79 12.22 7.98
N ARG A 218 -1.77 12.35 8.87
CA ARG A 218 -1.96 13.52 9.71
C ARG A 218 -1.78 13.16 11.17
N ILE A 219 -1.16 14.07 11.91
CA ILE A 219 -1.07 13.95 13.37
C ILE A 219 -2.27 14.67 13.99
N TRP A 220 -2.96 13.99 14.90
CA TRP A 220 -4.13 14.55 15.57
C TRP A 220 -3.79 15.85 16.29
N GLY A 221 -4.57 16.91 16.01
CA GLY A 221 -4.36 18.23 16.60
C GLY A 221 -3.30 19.10 15.93
N GLU A 222 -2.57 18.58 14.95
CA GLU A 222 -1.60 19.35 14.17
C GLU A 222 -2.14 19.76 12.80
N LYS A 223 -1.60 20.82 12.25
CA LYS A 223 -1.88 21.27 10.88
C LYS A 223 -0.93 20.59 9.89
N GLY A 224 -1.38 20.49 8.62
CA GLY A 224 -0.59 19.94 7.54
C GLY A 224 -0.47 18.43 7.59
N TRP A 225 0.43 17.90 6.77
CA TRP A 225 0.67 16.49 6.57
C TRP A 225 2.06 16.08 7.01
N ARG A 226 2.24 14.80 7.25
CA ARG A 226 3.51 14.11 7.32
C ARG A 226 3.57 13.08 6.22
N VAL A 227 4.74 12.89 5.64
CA VAL A 227 4.97 11.85 4.62
C VAL A 227 6.18 11.03 5.02
N GLY A 228 5.95 9.75 5.31
CA GLY A 228 7.00 8.79 5.53
C GLY A 228 7.45 8.17 4.20
N TYR A 229 8.75 7.89 4.05
CA TYR A 229 9.30 7.24 2.87
C TYR A 229 10.67 6.60 3.16
N VAL A 230 11.06 5.65 2.32
CA VAL A 230 12.39 5.04 2.34
C VAL A 230 13.31 5.83 1.42
N GLU A 231 14.48 6.24 1.90
CA GLU A 231 15.60 6.75 1.10
C GLU A 231 16.67 5.66 1.04
N TYR A 232 16.96 5.17 -0.17
CA TYR A 232 17.87 4.03 -0.40
C TYR A 232 19.04 4.37 -1.36
N SER A 233 19.33 5.66 -1.53
CA SER A 233 20.50 6.11 -2.33
C SER A 233 21.83 5.84 -1.65
N SER A 234 21.81 5.51 -0.37
CA SER A 234 22.98 5.14 0.42
C SER A 234 22.69 3.93 1.33
N TRP A 235 23.72 3.19 1.69
CA TRP A 235 23.62 2.12 2.69
C TRP A 235 24.19 2.60 4.05
N PRO A 236 23.53 2.32 5.18
CA PRO A 236 22.22 1.67 5.32
C PRO A 236 21.08 2.58 4.80
N THR A 237 19.99 1.95 4.34
CA THR A 237 18.78 2.66 3.96
C THR A 237 18.19 3.42 5.14
N LYS A 238 17.44 4.49 4.85
CA LYS A 238 16.84 5.33 5.90
C LYS A 238 15.34 5.40 5.72
N TYR A 239 14.61 5.33 6.81
CA TYR A 239 13.21 5.75 6.84
C TYR A 239 13.14 7.20 7.28
N ARG A 240 12.54 8.04 6.46
CA ARG A 240 12.45 9.48 6.67
C ARG A 240 10.99 9.94 6.76
N ILE A 241 10.77 10.99 7.48
CA ILE A 241 9.49 11.69 7.52
C ILE A 241 9.74 13.16 7.21
N CYS A 242 9.04 13.71 6.20
CA CYS A 242 8.99 15.14 5.94
C CYS A 242 7.62 15.72 6.31
N GLN A 243 7.55 17.04 6.34
CA GLN A 243 6.34 17.82 6.56
C GLN A 243 5.81 18.36 5.24
N ALA A 244 4.50 18.56 5.17
CA ALA A 244 3.84 19.23 4.07
C ALA A 244 2.68 20.10 4.58
N ASP A 245 2.25 21.07 3.78
CA ASP A 245 1.13 21.95 4.13
C ASP A 245 -0.23 21.24 4.08
N GLU A 246 -1.32 21.95 4.34
CA GLU A 246 -2.70 21.44 4.34
C GLU A 246 -3.14 20.90 2.96
N ARG A 247 -2.47 21.30 1.88
CA ARG A 247 -2.73 20.83 0.51
C ARG A 247 -1.83 19.68 0.08
N LEU A 248 -1.07 19.11 1.02
CA LEU A 248 -0.06 18.08 0.74
C LEU A 248 0.95 18.57 -0.32
N GLN A 249 1.46 19.79 -0.12
CA GLN A 249 2.45 20.47 -0.95
C GLN A 249 3.54 21.08 -0.06
N ASN A 250 4.53 21.75 -0.66
CA ASN A 250 5.59 22.43 0.07
C ASN A 250 6.31 21.50 1.08
N PHE A 251 6.79 20.36 0.56
CA PHE A 251 7.49 19.38 1.37
C PHE A 251 8.81 19.94 1.92
N HIS A 252 9.02 19.78 3.24
CA HIS A 252 10.18 20.35 3.93
C HIS A 252 10.56 19.54 5.17
N SER A 253 11.71 19.90 5.79
CA SER A 253 12.20 19.38 7.08
C SER A 253 12.23 17.85 7.17
N PRO A 254 12.89 17.14 6.22
CA PRO A 254 13.02 15.69 6.32
C PRO A 254 13.84 15.29 7.54
N THR A 255 13.36 14.32 8.29
CA THR A 255 13.97 13.83 9.52
C THR A 255 14.11 12.31 9.44
N ASP A 256 15.26 11.78 9.85
CA ASP A 256 15.48 10.34 9.92
C ASP A 256 14.74 9.74 11.12
N ILE A 257 14.01 8.66 10.91
CA ILE A 257 13.45 7.85 11.98
C ILE A 257 14.54 6.91 12.51
N LYS A 258 14.75 6.95 13.82
CA LYS A 258 15.74 6.10 14.50
C LYS A 258 15.08 4.85 15.06
N GLY A 259 15.88 3.80 15.27
CA GLY A 259 15.44 2.55 15.91
C GLY A 259 14.72 1.57 14.98
N VAL A 260 14.71 1.83 13.68
CA VAL A 260 14.24 0.89 12.65
C VAL A 260 15.45 0.33 11.93
N ALA A 261 15.64 -0.97 11.99
CA ALA A 261 16.67 -1.67 11.24
C ALA A 261 16.14 -2.08 9.88
N ASP A 262 16.92 -1.88 8.82
CA ASP A 262 16.60 -2.22 7.44
C ASP A 262 15.17 -1.78 7.04
N PRO A 263 14.90 -0.45 7.08
CA PRO A 263 13.56 0.06 6.88
C PRO A 263 13.05 -0.22 5.47
N GLN A 264 11.80 -0.63 5.41
CA GLN A 264 11.00 -0.78 4.19
C GLN A 264 9.79 0.17 4.26
N HIS A 265 8.74 -0.08 3.48
CA HIS A 265 7.54 0.75 3.50
C HIS A 265 6.93 0.83 4.91
N GLY A 266 6.48 2.01 5.29
CA GLY A 266 5.76 2.26 6.53
C GLY A 266 4.29 2.56 6.29
N SER A 267 3.48 2.30 7.31
CA SER A 267 2.07 2.67 7.34
C SER A 267 1.76 3.35 8.67
N PHE A 268 0.91 4.35 8.65
CA PHE A 268 0.59 5.17 9.82
C PHE A 268 -0.90 5.14 10.11
N LEU A 269 -1.25 4.81 11.35
CA LEU A 269 -2.62 4.70 11.80
C LEU A 269 -2.80 5.44 13.11
N ALA A 270 -3.80 6.33 13.19
CA ALA A 270 -4.18 6.95 14.44
C ALA A 270 -4.89 5.94 15.36
N LEU A 271 -4.41 5.80 16.58
CA LEU A 271 -4.96 4.92 17.60
C LEU A 271 -5.71 5.71 18.67
N THR A 272 -6.77 5.11 19.19
CA THR A 272 -7.36 5.56 20.46
C THR A 272 -6.43 5.19 21.62
N LYS A 273 -6.56 5.90 22.76
CA LYS A 273 -5.80 5.57 23.99
C LYS A 273 -6.02 4.10 24.40
N LYS A 274 -7.23 3.58 24.24
CA LYS A 274 -7.56 2.19 24.59
C LYS A 274 -6.79 1.19 23.71
N GLU A 275 -6.76 1.41 22.41
CA GLU A 275 -6.03 0.56 21.45
C GLU A 275 -4.52 0.58 21.72
N TYR A 276 -3.97 1.79 21.95
CA TYR A 276 -2.56 1.94 22.32
C TYR A 276 -2.20 1.15 23.59
N LEU A 277 -2.97 1.34 24.67
CA LEU A 277 -2.73 0.65 25.93
C LEU A 277 -2.88 -0.88 25.80
N ASN A 278 -3.78 -1.36 24.93
CA ASN A 278 -3.92 -2.78 24.67
C ASN A 278 -2.66 -3.36 24.01
N LEU A 279 -2.11 -2.67 23.00
CA LEU A 279 -0.86 -3.06 22.34
C LEU A 279 0.33 -3.02 23.32
N GLU A 280 0.49 -1.94 24.06
CA GLU A 280 1.57 -1.76 25.04
C GLU A 280 1.55 -2.86 26.10
N ASN A 281 0.38 -3.15 26.68
CA ASN A 281 0.23 -4.21 27.70
C ASN A 281 0.52 -5.61 27.13
N TYR A 282 0.14 -5.87 25.88
CA TYR A 282 0.40 -7.15 25.26
C TYR A 282 1.92 -7.36 25.04
N TRP A 283 2.60 -6.38 24.47
CA TRP A 283 4.02 -6.50 24.15
C TRP A 283 4.92 -6.49 25.39
N ASN A 284 4.61 -5.68 26.40
CA ASN A 284 5.35 -5.70 27.67
C ASN A 284 5.29 -7.07 28.35
N LYS A 285 4.13 -7.75 28.33
CA LYS A 285 4.00 -9.12 28.85
C LYS A 285 4.79 -10.16 28.05
N GLN A 286 5.01 -9.95 26.74
CA GLN A 286 5.83 -10.86 25.94
C GLN A 286 7.32 -10.67 26.23
N ASP A 287 7.76 -9.45 26.46
CA ASP A 287 9.16 -9.15 26.80
C ASP A 287 9.54 -9.67 28.19
N ASP A 288 8.64 -9.63 29.17
CA ASP A 288 8.85 -10.20 30.51
C ASP A 288 8.93 -11.74 30.48
N LYS A 289 8.30 -12.42 29.51
CA LYS A 289 8.42 -13.88 29.33
C LYS A 289 9.71 -14.31 28.64
N LYS A 290 10.44 -13.38 28.01
CA LYS A 290 11.72 -13.65 27.35
C LYS A 290 12.95 -13.43 28.25
N LYS A 291 12.73 -12.85 29.43
CA LYS A 291 13.76 -12.67 30.50
C LYS A 291 13.72 -13.87 31.45
#